data_2f2aed81169bbe65ae199dcae58e9369
#
_entry.id   2f2aed81169bbe65ae199dcae58e9369
#
_cell.length_a   1.000
_cell.length_b   1.000
_cell.length_c   1.000
_cell.angle_alpha   90.00
_cell.angle_beta   90.00
_cell.angle_gamma   90.00
#
_symmetry.space_group_name_H-M   'P 1'
#
loop_
_entity.id
_entity.type
_entity.pdbx_description
1 polymer ?
#
loop_
_entity_poly.entity_id
_entity_poly.type
_entity_poly.pdbx_seq_one_letter_code
_entity_poly.pdbx_strand_id
1 'polypeptide(L)'
;MIRRATESQQVQGLLSCPGGGGRVSISHPLFANDSLLFCLAIPVECNCLIQILSTYERASGQAINRQKIALIFSPNTDVTLRENIRSMLNAQIVTKFEKYLGLPMVGVKNKISTFKDLQEKIAKWVTGWKEKFISKASKKVLIKTISQAIPTYSMSLFKLLKGLCNDINSIIAKYWWGQTSNEKKIYWINWGRLCEPKKKGGMGFRDINAFNIAMLAKLAWRLIHQQNSLFFRVYKTRYFPGMSFLEADLGSNPSYVRRSLLQA
;
A
#
# COMPACT_ATOMS: atom_id res chain seq x y z
N MET A 1 18.19 -2.34 -18.65
CA MET A 1 19.50 -2.28 -17.99
C MET A 1 19.55 -3.11 -16.71
N ILE A 2 18.81 -2.80 -15.64
CA ILE A 2 18.85 -3.55 -14.36
C ILE A 2 18.52 -5.03 -14.55
N ARG A 3 17.53 -5.37 -15.35
CA ARG A 3 17.19 -6.76 -15.66
C ARG A 3 18.37 -7.53 -16.27
N ARG A 4 19.08 -6.92 -17.22
CA ARG A 4 20.30 -7.54 -17.82
C ARG A 4 21.40 -7.74 -16.78
N ALA A 5 21.64 -6.74 -15.91
CA ALA A 5 22.62 -6.85 -14.83
C ALA A 5 22.24 -7.94 -13.82
N THR A 6 20.95 -8.17 -13.58
CA THR A 6 20.49 -9.28 -12.74
C THR A 6 20.64 -10.64 -13.45
N GLU A 7 20.36 -10.72 -14.74
CA GLU A 7 20.55 -11.93 -15.56
C GLU A 7 22.02 -12.30 -15.72
N SER A 8 22.93 -11.30 -15.80
CA SER A 8 24.38 -11.49 -15.84
C SER A 8 25.03 -11.62 -14.45
N GLN A 9 24.24 -11.74 -13.38
CA GLN A 9 24.70 -11.86 -11.99
C GLN A 9 25.58 -10.70 -11.48
N GLN A 10 25.58 -9.57 -12.14
CA GLN A 10 26.28 -8.36 -11.70
C GLN A 10 25.57 -7.68 -10.52
N VAL A 11 24.26 -7.90 -10.37
CA VAL A 11 23.46 -7.42 -9.25
C VAL A 11 22.59 -8.57 -8.76
N GLN A 12 22.74 -8.94 -7.50
CA GLN A 12 21.92 -9.95 -6.86
C GLN A 12 20.75 -9.26 -6.14
N GLY A 13 19.53 -9.56 -6.55
CA GLY A 13 18.35 -9.05 -5.89
C GLY A 13 18.12 -9.68 -4.51
N LEU A 14 17.12 -9.14 -3.80
CA LEU A 14 16.64 -9.72 -2.54
C LEU A 14 16.05 -11.11 -2.80
N LEU A 15 16.54 -12.12 -2.11
CA LEU A 15 15.96 -13.46 -2.13
C LEU A 15 14.79 -13.54 -1.16
N SER A 16 13.62 -13.90 -1.68
CA SER A 16 12.45 -14.18 -0.85
C SER A 16 12.63 -15.57 -0.22
N CYS A 17 12.74 -15.63 1.09
CA CYS A 17 12.86 -16.84 1.90
C CYS A 17 13.99 -17.81 1.51
N PRO A 18 15.20 -17.65 2.06
CA PRO A 18 16.33 -18.54 1.82
C PRO A 18 16.21 -19.88 2.57
N GLY A 19 15.09 -20.57 2.53
CA GLY A 19 14.91 -21.84 3.27
C GLY A 19 13.72 -22.68 2.86
N GLY A 20 12.90 -22.24 1.93
CA GLY A 20 11.68 -22.95 1.53
C GLY A 20 11.53 -23.04 0.01
N GLY A 21 10.94 -24.06 -0.47
CA GLY A 21 10.48 -24.52 -1.78
C GLY A 21 10.55 -23.67 -3.05
N GLY A 22 11.44 -22.71 -3.16
CA GLY A 22 11.65 -21.92 -4.37
C GLY A 22 12.29 -20.56 -4.10
N ARG A 23 13.33 -20.23 -4.87
CA ARG A 23 13.99 -18.91 -4.76
C ARG A 23 13.32 -17.91 -5.69
N VAL A 24 12.68 -16.89 -5.14
CA VAL A 24 12.21 -15.74 -5.91
C VAL A 24 13.13 -14.57 -5.66
N SER A 25 13.88 -14.16 -6.67
CA SER A 25 14.72 -12.96 -6.61
C SER A 25 13.90 -11.73 -7.01
N ILE A 26 14.00 -10.67 -6.23
CA ILE A 26 13.40 -9.36 -6.49
C ILE A 26 14.55 -8.36 -6.52
N SER A 27 14.77 -7.73 -7.66
CA SER A 27 15.88 -6.77 -7.82
C SER A 27 15.40 -5.31 -7.95
N HIS A 28 14.30 -5.06 -8.67
CA HIS A 28 13.90 -3.69 -9.05
C HIS A 28 12.39 -3.52 -9.22
N PRO A 29 11.59 -3.49 -8.16
CA PRO A 29 10.21 -3.02 -8.26
C PRO A 29 10.18 -1.53 -8.66
N LEU A 30 9.49 -1.26 -9.76
CA LEU A 30 9.31 0.08 -10.31
C LEU A 30 7.83 0.45 -10.28
N PHE A 31 7.53 1.67 -9.88
CA PHE A 31 6.17 2.20 -9.91
C PHE A 31 6.19 3.70 -10.20
N ALA A 32 5.73 4.08 -11.38
CA ALA A 32 5.80 5.46 -11.87
C ALA A 32 7.21 6.05 -11.70
N ASN A 33 7.36 7.09 -10.90
CA ASN A 33 8.64 7.74 -10.63
C ASN A 33 9.38 7.17 -9.41
N ASP A 34 8.76 6.22 -8.67
CA ASP A 34 9.38 5.61 -7.50
C ASP A 34 10.02 4.26 -7.87
N SER A 35 11.23 4.05 -7.40
CA SER A 35 12.00 2.84 -7.68
C SER A 35 12.57 2.28 -6.39
N LEU A 36 12.41 0.96 -6.18
CA LEU A 36 13.12 0.21 -5.16
C LEU A 36 14.17 -0.67 -5.84
N LEU A 37 15.42 -0.50 -5.44
CA LEU A 37 16.52 -1.32 -5.94
C LEU A 37 17.06 -2.16 -4.80
N PHE A 38 17.22 -3.46 -5.04
CA PHE A 38 17.78 -4.39 -4.08
C PHE A 38 19.08 -4.96 -4.63
N CYS A 39 20.13 -4.90 -3.82
CA CYS A 39 21.43 -5.51 -4.12
C CYS A 39 22.09 -5.98 -2.84
N LEU A 40 23.18 -6.74 -2.95
CA LEU A 40 24.03 -7.02 -1.82
C LEU A 40 24.77 -5.74 -1.40
N ALA A 41 25.03 -5.61 -0.10
CA ALA A 41 25.77 -4.49 0.44
C ALA A 41 27.29 -4.69 0.19
N ILE A 42 27.69 -4.72 -1.09
CA ILE A 42 29.09 -4.81 -1.53
C ILE A 42 29.39 -3.66 -2.52
N PRO A 43 30.59 -3.07 -2.46
CA PRO A 43 30.95 -1.92 -3.29
C PRO A 43 30.81 -2.19 -4.80
N VAL A 44 31.10 -3.40 -5.24
CA VAL A 44 31.02 -3.79 -6.65
C VAL A 44 29.60 -3.69 -7.20
N GLU A 45 28.60 -4.23 -6.50
CA GLU A 45 27.20 -4.13 -6.93
C GLU A 45 26.66 -2.70 -6.85
N CYS A 46 27.08 -1.96 -5.81
CA CYS A 46 26.69 -0.54 -5.68
C CYS A 46 27.25 0.28 -6.84
N ASN A 47 28.49 0.08 -7.24
CA ASN A 47 29.08 0.74 -8.41
C ASN A 47 28.36 0.35 -9.70
N CYS A 48 28.00 -0.89 -9.88
CA CYS A 48 27.20 -1.35 -11.02
C CYS A 48 25.86 -0.59 -11.08
N LEU A 49 25.14 -0.46 -9.95
CA LEU A 49 23.91 0.30 -9.88
C LEU A 49 24.12 1.79 -10.22
N ILE A 50 25.17 2.43 -9.72
CA ILE A 50 25.52 3.82 -10.04
C ILE A 50 25.74 3.99 -11.55
N GLN A 51 26.45 3.07 -12.18
CA GLN A 51 26.68 3.10 -13.64
C GLN A 51 25.38 2.92 -14.43
N ILE A 52 24.51 2.01 -14.00
CA ILE A 52 23.20 1.81 -14.63
C ILE A 52 22.34 3.06 -14.51
N LEU A 53 22.31 3.69 -13.33
CA LEU A 53 21.55 4.90 -13.09
C LEU A 53 22.08 6.08 -13.92
N SER A 54 23.41 6.27 -13.98
CA SER A 54 24.04 7.29 -14.82
C SER A 54 23.77 7.09 -16.31
N THR A 55 23.77 5.85 -16.75
CA THR A 55 23.45 5.52 -18.15
C THR A 55 21.97 5.78 -18.44
N TYR A 56 21.08 5.53 -17.48
CA TYR A 56 19.66 5.85 -17.60
C TYR A 56 19.46 7.38 -17.70
N GLU A 57 20.10 8.17 -16.84
CA GLU A 57 20.02 9.63 -16.87
C GLU A 57 20.44 10.19 -18.24
N ARG A 58 21.56 9.71 -18.78
CA ARG A 58 22.07 10.13 -20.10
C ARG A 58 21.14 9.71 -21.24
N ALA A 59 20.56 8.52 -21.17
CA ALA A 59 19.72 8.01 -22.24
C ALA A 59 18.29 8.57 -22.23
N SER A 60 17.76 8.88 -21.05
CA SER A 60 16.36 9.36 -20.90
C SER A 60 16.24 10.87 -20.81
N GLY A 61 17.32 11.59 -20.50
CA GLY A 61 17.28 13.02 -20.17
C GLY A 61 16.64 13.34 -18.82
N GLN A 62 16.27 12.30 -18.02
CA GLN A 62 15.69 12.47 -16.69
C GLN A 62 16.78 12.42 -15.62
N ALA A 63 16.78 13.37 -14.71
CA ALA A 63 17.72 13.40 -13.58
C ALA A 63 17.12 12.68 -12.37
N ILE A 64 17.92 11.84 -11.72
CA ILE A 64 17.56 11.18 -10.47
C ILE A 64 17.69 12.18 -9.32
N ASN A 65 16.65 12.32 -8.52
CA ASN A 65 16.70 13.20 -7.36
C ASN A 65 17.53 12.57 -6.23
N ARG A 66 18.81 12.90 -6.19
CA ARG A 66 19.77 12.33 -5.22
C ARG A 66 19.45 12.69 -3.77
N GLN A 67 18.76 13.81 -3.52
CA GLN A 67 18.34 14.20 -2.17
C GLN A 67 17.24 13.29 -1.59
N LYS A 68 16.51 12.58 -2.47
CA LYS A 68 15.47 11.63 -2.07
C LYS A 68 15.95 10.18 -2.02
N ILE A 69 17.20 9.92 -2.37
CA ILE A 69 17.75 8.57 -2.25
C ILE A 69 17.90 8.22 -0.77
N ALA A 70 17.30 7.10 -0.37
CA ALA A 70 17.40 6.57 0.98
C ALA A 70 17.91 5.13 0.92
N LEU A 71 18.83 4.80 1.83
CA LEU A 71 19.43 3.48 1.96
C LEU A 71 18.88 2.77 3.19
N ILE A 72 18.47 1.53 3.03
CA ILE A 72 18.14 0.63 4.13
C ILE A 72 19.06 -0.58 4.06
N PHE A 73 19.77 -0.84 5.14
CA PHE A 73 20.65 -1.98 5.28
C PHE A 73 20.03 -3.09 6.14
N SER A 74 20.42 -4.31 5.87
CA SER A 74 20.15 -5.41 6.80
C SER A 74 20.82 -5.13 8.15
N PRO A 75 20.21 -5.54 9.28
CA PRO A 75 20.84 -5.39 10.61
C PRO A 75 22.26 -5.95 10.69
N ASN A 76 22.54 -7.01 9.95
CA ASN A 76 23.83 -7.72 9.95
C ASN A 76 24.91 -7.05 9.06
N THR A 77 24.61 -5.91 8.42
CA THR A 77 25.59 -5.21 7.60
C THR A 77 26.56 -4.43 8.52
N ASP A 78 27.85 -4.56 8.29
CA ASP A 78 28.88 -3.85 9.05
C ASP A 78 28.73 -2.32 8.93
N VAL A 79 29.08 -1.59 10.01
CA VAL A 79 28.90 -0.13 10.09
C VAL A 79 29.84 0.60 9.13
N THR A 80 31.08 0.14 9.00
CA THR A 80 32.07 0.76 8.11
C THR A 80 31.64 0.61 6.66
N LEU A 81 31.08 -0.54 6.31
CA LEU A 81 30.55 -0.81 4.98
C LEU A 81 29.32 0.05 4.67
N ARG A 82 28.43 0.28 5.65
CA ARG A 82 27.27 1.19 5.48
C ARG A 82 27.71 2.61 5.16
N GLU A 83 28.69 3.15 5.91
CA GLU A 83 29.21 4.50 5.67
C GLU A 83 29.95 4.61 4.33
N ASN A 84 30.70 3.58 3.93
CA ASN A 84 31.33 3.55 2.62
C ASN A 84 30.28 3.62 1.49
N ILE A 85 29.27 2.75 1.51
CA ILE A 85 28.19 2.74 0.50
C ILE A 85 27.40 4.06 0.54
N ARG A 86 27.15 4.61 1.73
CA ARG A 86 26.51 5.92 1.89
C ARG A 86 27.26 7.02 1.16
N SER A 87 28.59 7.08 1.36
CA SER A 87 29.42 8.08 0.71
C SER A 87 29.46 7.92 -0.81
N MET A 88 29.51 6.67 -1.33
CA MET A 88 29.49 6.37 -2.77
C MET A 88 28.19 6.85 -3.45
N LEU A 89 27.05 6.68 -2.80
CA LEU A 89 25.73 7.03 -3.35
C LEU A 89 25.29 8.45 -2.98
N ASN A 90 26.00 9.13 -2.10
CA ASN A 90 25.63 10.41 -1.51
C ASN A 90 24.17 10.42 -1.02
N ALA A 91 23.80 9.41 -0.24
CA ALA A 91 22.43 9.13 0.15
C ALA A 91 22.26 9.08 1.68
N GLN A 92 21.03 9.16 2.16
CA GLN A 92 20.73 9.07 3.58
C GLN A 92 20.47 7.64 4.02
N ILE A 93 21.05 7.23 5.17
CA ILE A 93 20.72 5.95 5.79
C ILE A 93 19.46 6.12 6.63
N VAL A 94 18.46 5.29 6.37
CA VAL A 94 17.22 5.23 7.16
C VAL A 94 17.03 3.84 7.73
N THR A 95 16.49 3.75 8.92
CA THR A 95 16.26 2.44 9.57
C THR A 95 15.03 1.73 9.03
N LYS A 96 14.06 2.50 8.56
CA LYS A 96 12.83 2.01 7.91
C LYS A 96 12.16 3.13 7.13
N PHE A 97 11.41 2.77 6.12
CA PHE A 97 10.48 3.72 5.50
C PHE A 97 9.22 3.86 6.35
N GLU A 98 8.79 5.08 6.61
CA GLU A 98 7.49 5.32 7.25
C GLU A 98 6.34 5.02 6.29
N LYS A 99 6.49 5.45 5.05
CA LYS A 99 5.50 5.25 3.98
C LYS A 99 6.21 4.82 2.68
N TYR A 100 5.59 3.91 1.95
CA TYR A 100 5.98 3.55 0.59
C TYR A 100 4.75 3.62 -0.31
N LEU A 101 4.85 4.37 -1.41
CA LEU A 101 3.74 4.65 -2.33
C LEU A 101 2.48 5.18 -1.60
N GLY A 102 2.68 6.03 -0.59
CA GLY A 102 1.59 6.58 0.21
C GLY A 102 0.96 5.61 1.23
N LEU A 103 1.39 4.35 1.25
CA LEU A 103 0.97 3.37 2.25
C LEU A 103 1.93 3.34 3.43
N PRO A 104 1.41 3.26 4.65
CA PRO A 104 2.25 3.08 5.83
C PRO A 104 2.93 1.71 5.79
N MET A 105 4.20 1.65 6.16
CA MET A 105 4.90 0.40 6.43
C MET A 105 4.39 -0.16 7.75
N VAL A 106 3.38 -1.03 7.69
CA VAL A 106 2.64 -1.50 8.86
C VAL A 106 3.50 -2.43 9.72
N GLY A 107 4.06 -1.90 10.77
CA GLY A 107 4.54 -2.69 11.91
C GLY A 107 3.36 -3.11 12.80
N VAL A 108 3.49 -4.25 13.48
CA VAL A 108 2.40 -4.90 14.23
C VAL A 108 1.84 -4.08 15.39
N LYS A 109 2.56 -3.06 15.88
CA LYS A 109 2.31 -2.47 17.21
C LYS A 109 1.22 -1.40 17.30
N ASN A 110 0.87 -0.66 16.24
CA ASN A 110 -0.16 0.39 16.36
C ASN A 110 -0.98 0.59 15.08
N LYS A 111 -2.00 -0.25 14.90
CA LYS A 111 -2.88 -0.22 13.72
C LYS A 111 -3.76 1.04 13.68
N ILE A 112 -4.13 1.58 14.84
CA ILE A 112 -5.02 2.75 14.92
C ILE A 112 -4.30 3.99 14.42
N SER A 113 -3.10 4.28 14.94
CA SER A 113 -2.32 5.43 14.51
C SER A 113 -1.91 5.35 13.03
N THR A 114 -1.64 4.14 12.56
CA THR A 114 -1.23 3.89 11.16
C THR A 114 -2.26 4.36 10.13
N PHE A 115 -3.55 4.24 10.45
CA PHE A 115 -4.63 4.63 9.55
C PHE A 115 -5.36 5.91 9.96
N LYS A 116 -4.92 6.59 11.03
CA LYS A 116 -5.50 7.86 11.47
C LYS A 116 -5.38 8.95 10.40
N ASP A 117 -4.23 9.02 9.72
CA ASP A 117 -4.02 9.91 8.57
C ASP A 117 -5.10 9.77 7.49
N LEU A 118 -5.65 8.55 7.31
CA LEU A 118 -6.68 8.28 6.32
C LEU A 118 -8.00 8.94 6.71
N GLN A 119 -8.38 8.81 7.99
CA GLN A 119 -9.58 9.46 8.55
C GLN A 119 -9.45 10.98 8.48
N GLU A 120 -8.30 11.53 8.87
CA GLU A 120 -8.02 12.95 8.83
C GLU A 120 -8.08 13.54 7.41
N LYS A 121 -7.53 12.81 6.43
CA LYS A 121 -7.65 13.21 5.02
C LYS A 121 -9.10 13.29 4.57
N ILE A 122 -9.90 12.27 4.87
CA ILE A 122 -11.32 12.27 4.48
C ILE A 122 -12.06 13.41 5.17
N ALA A 123 -11.84 13.61 6.49
CA ALA A 123 -12.43 14.71 7.23
C ALA A 123 -12.05 16.08 6.64
N LYS A 124 -10.77 16.29 6.34
CA LYS A 124 -10.27 17.54 5.73
C LYS A 124 -10.94 17.85 4.39
N TRP A 125 -11.08 16.85 3.52
CA TRP A 125 -11.75 17.03 2.24
C TRP A 125 -13.23 17.36 2.42
N VAL A 126 -13.91 16.64 3.30
CA VAL A 126 -15.34 16.83 3.58
C VAL A 126 -15.62 18.22 4.19
N THR A 127 -14.80 18.68 5.15
CA THR A 127 -14.96 20.01 5.76
C THR A 127 -14.56 21.16 4.84
N GLY A 128 -13.69 20.92 3.86
CA GLY A 128 -13.28 21.91 2.87
C GLY A 128 -14.37 22.26 1.85
N TRP A 129 -15.40 21.44 1.72
CA TRP A 129 -16.50 21.70 0.80
C TRP A 129 -17.54 22.60 1.46
N LYS A 130 -17.77 23.78 0.88
CA LYS A 130 -18.79 24.73 1.37
C LYS A 130 -20.20 24.13 1.19
N GLU A 131 -20.71 23.51 2.24
CA GLU A 131 -21.95 22.70 2.22
C GLU A 131 -23.21 23.48 1.77
N LYS A 132 -23.27 24.78 2.06
CA LYS A 132 -24.45 25.61 1.81
C LYS A 132 -24.76 25.82 0.31
N PHE A 133 -23.76 25.66 -0.56
CA PHE A 133 -23.90 25.95 -1.99
C PHE A 133 -23.89 24.71 -2.88
N ILE A 134 -23.84 23.50 -2.29
CA ILE A 134 -23.71 22.25 -3.05
C ILE A 134 -25.03 21.49 -3.06
N SER A 135 -25.54 21.20 -4.26
CA SER A 135 -26.78 20.41 -4.43
C SER A 135 -26.59 18.96 -3.92
N LYS A 136 -27.71 18.29 -3.61
CA LYS A 136 -27.68 16.85 -3.22
C LYS A 136 -27.04 15.97 -4.30
N ALA A 137 -27.28 16.27 -5.58
CA ALA A 137 -26.68 15.58 -6.70
C ALA A 137 -25.15 15.73 -6.68
N SER A 138 -24.65 16.94 -6.53
CA SER A 138 -23.21 17.23 -6.44
C SER A 138 -22.56 16.59 -5.20
N LYS A 139 -23.23 16.64 -4.03
CA LYS A 139 -22.77 15.93 -2.82
C LYS A 139 -22.60 14.42 -3.07
N LYS A 140 -23.55 13.80 -3.77
CA LYS A 140 -23.46 12.39 -4.13
C LYS A 140 -22.24 12.09 -4.99
N VAL A 141 -21.97 12.93 -6.00
CA VAL A 141 -20.78 12.77 -6.84
C VAL A 141 -19.53 12.89 -6.02
N LEU A 142 -19.37 13.95 -5.22
CA LEU A 142 -18.19 14.18 -4.37
C LEU A 142 -17.94 13.03 -3.38
N ILE A 143 -18.97 12.50 -2.74
CA ILE A 143 -18.85 11.35 -1.86
C ILE A 143 -18.28 10.15 -2.63
N LYS A 144 -18.83 9.83 -3.81
CA LYS A 144 -18.41 8.66 -4.59
C LYS A 144 -17.02 8.79 -5.19
N THR A 145 -16.69 9.96 -5.71
CA THR A 145 -15.45 10.19 -6.43
C THR A 145 -14.26 10.51 -5.54
N ILE A 146 -14.49 11.10 -4.37
CA ILE A 146 -13.41 11.52 -3.47
C ILE A 146 -13.46 10.74 -2.16
N SER A 147 -14.51 10.93 -1.34
CA SER A 147 -14.52 10.37 0.02
C SER A 147 -14.43 8.84 0.05
N GLN A 148 -15.08 8.16 -0.90
CA GLN A 148 -15.04 6.70 -1.02
C GLN A 148 -13.85 6.19 -1.86
N ALA A 149 -13.15 7.06 -2.59
CA ALA A 149 -11.95 6.70 -3.33
C ALA A 149 -10.68 6.77 -2.47
N ILE A 150 -10.58 7.75 -1.57
CA ILE A 150 -9.39 7.94 -0.71
C ILE A 150 -8.97 6.65 0.02
N PRO A 151 -9.84 5.89 0.69
CA PRO A 151 -9.43 4.69 1.40
C PRO A 151 -9.20 3.46 0.50
N THR A 152 -9.60 3.50 -0.78
CA THR A 152 -9.61 2.33 -1.66
C THR A 152 -8.24 1.67 -1.79
N TYR A 153 -7.17 2.46 -1.90
CA TYR A 153 -5.82 1.91 -2.03
C TYR A 153 -5.39 1.16 -0.77
N SER A 154 -5.58 1.73 0.41
CA SER A 154 -5.29 1.06 1.68
C SER A 154 -6.18 -0.17 1.88
N MET A 155 -7.46 -0.09 1.52
CA MET A 155 -8.43 -1.18 1.60
C MET A 155 -8.09 -2.36 0.69
N SER A 156 -7.41 -2.12 -0.41
CA SER A 156 -7.02 -3.19 -1.34
C SER A 156 -5.93 -4.12 -0.79
N LEU A 157 -5.20 -3.69 0.25
CA LEU A 157 -4.08 -4.43 0.83
C LEU A 157 -4.29 -4.77 2.31
N PHE A 158 -5.03 -3.94 3.04
CA PHE A 158 -5.17 -4.04 4.49
C PHE A 158 -6.62 -4.14 4.91
N LYS A 159 -6.90 -5.04 5.86
CA LYS A 159 -8.17 -5.07 6.56
C LYS A 159 -8.20 -3.93 7.58
N LEU A 160 -9.00 -2.92 7.30
CA LEU A 160 -9.20 -1.79 8.20
C LEU A 160 -9.95 -2.24 9.45
N LEU A 161 -9.69 -1.58 10.57
CA LEU A 161 -10.42 -1.81 11.80
C LEU A 161 -11.90 -1.42 11.61
N LYS A 162 -12.82 -2.22 12.13
CA LYS A 162 -14.27 -1.97 12.04
C LYS A 162 -14.65 -0.60 12.61
N GLY A 163 -14.03 -0.19 13.72
CA GLY A 163 -14.21 1.15 14.29
C GLY A 163 -13.86 2.25 13.31
N LEU A 164 -12.69 2.18 12.67
CA LEU A 164 -12.27 3.14 11.66
C LEU A 164 -13.23 3.19 10.46
N CYS A 165 -13.69 2.03 9.99
CA CYS A 165 -14.70 2.00 8.91
C CYS A 165 -16.01 2.69 9.32
N ASN A 166 -16.45 2.48 10.55
CA ASN A 166 -17.65 3.14 11.10
C ASN A 166 -17.45 4.65 11.24
N ASP A 167 -16.27 5.09 11.67
CA ASP A 167 -15.93 6.52 11.77
C ASP A 167 -15.98 7.19 10.40
N ILE A 168 -15.37 6.55 9.39
CA ILE A 168 -15.39 7.05 8.01
C ILE A 168 -16.83 7.10 7.48
N ASN A 169 -17.62 6.04 7.67
CA ASN A 169 -19.03 6.04 7.29
C ASN A 169 -19.79 7.17 7.99
N SER A 170 -19.54 7.42 9.26
CA SER A 170 -20.14 8.51 10.04
C SER A 170 -19.78 9.90 9.50
N ILE A 171 -18.50 10.13 9.17
CA ILE A 171 -18.05 11.40 8.56
C ILE A 171 -18.79 11.65 7.25
N ILE A 172 -18.88 10.64 6.38
CA ILE A 172 -19.56 10.76 5.09
C ILE A 172 -21.07 10.98 5.27
N ALA A 173 -21.69 10.26 6.22
CA ALA A 173 -23.12 10.43 6.54
C ALA A 173 -23.43 11.83 7.08
N LYS A 174 -22.60 12.36 7.99
CA LYS A 174 -22.74 13.75 8.48
C LYS A 174 -22.71 14.75 7.33
N TYR A 175 -21.76 14.61 6.42
CA TYR A 175 -21.67 15.47 5.24
C TYR A 175 -22.91 15.35 4.32
N TRP A 176 -23.37 14.13 4.07
CA TRP A 176 -24.57 13.90 3.24
C TRP A 176 -25.79 14.64 3.80
N TRP A 177 -26.00 14.56 5.10
CA TRP A 177 -27.11 15.21 5.78
C TRP A 177 -26.86 16.69 6.06
N GLY A 178 -25.65 17.20 5.83
CA GLY A 178 -25.27 18.60 6.05
C GLY A 178 -25.20 18.96 7.53
N GLN A 179 -24.75 18.04 8.37
CA GLN A 179 -24.46 18.36 9.77
C GLN A 179 -23.20 19.21 9.87
N THR A 180 -23.29 20.29 10.62
CA THR A 180 -22.17 21.12 11.04
C THR A 180 -21.94 20.98 12.54
N SER A 181 -20.83 21.54 13.06
CA SER A 181 -20.58 21.57 14.51
C SER A 181 -21.70 22.25 15.29
N ASN A 182 -22.39 23.23 14.65
CA ASN A 182 -23.39 24.08 15.29
C ASN A 182 -24.85 23.66 15.00
N GLU A 183 -25.09 22.82 14.00
CA GLU A 183 -26.42 22.38 13.60
C GLU A 183 -26.55 20.88 13.50
N LYS A 184 -27.32 20.25 14.40
CA LYS A 184 -27.70 18.84 14.28
C LYS A 184 -28.90 18.74 13.34
N LYS A 185 -28.74 17.95 12.27
CA LYS A 185 -29.82 17.65 11.32
C LYS A 185 -30.33 16.22 11.49
N ILE A 186 -31.61 16.04 11.17
CA ILE A 186 -32.27 14.73 11.26
C ILE A 186 -31.75 13.82 10.12
N TYR A 187 -31.39 12.58 10.47
CA TYR A 187 -31.14 11.53 9.49
C TYR A 187 -32.44 10.86 9.07
N TRP A 188 -33.02 11.29 7.96
CA TRP A 188 -34.28 10.75 7.44
C TRP A 188 -34.18 9.26 7.05
N ILE A 189 -33.01 8.80 6.66
CA ILE A 189 -32.78 7.44 6.21
C ILE A 189 -31.44 6.96 6.82
N ASN A 190 -31.43 5.72 7.30
CA ASN A 190 -30.22 5.09 7.82
C ASN A 190 -29.15 5.00 6.73
N TRP A 191 -27.88 5.15 7.12
CA TRP A 191 -26.73 5.07 6.21
C TRP A 191 -26.67 3.73 5.44
N GLY A 192 -26.95 2.61 6.10
CA GLY A 192 -27.02 1.28 5.48
C GLY A 192 -28.01 1.23 4.32
N ARG A 193 -29.18 1.85 4.49
CA ARG A 193 -30.20 1.96 3.43
C ARG A 193 -29.70 2.80 2.26
N LEU A 194 -28.97 3.87 2.53
CA LEU A 194 -28.34 4.67 1.47
C LEU A 194 -27.26 3.93 0.69
N CYS A 195 -26.62 2.95 1.32
CA CYS A 195 -25.62 2.09 0.68
C CYS A 195 -26.24 1.04 -0.25
N GLU A 196 -27.52 0.74 -0.12
CA GLU A 196 -28.19 -0.22 -1.02
C GLU A 196 -28.15 0.23 -2.49
N PRO A 197 -28.24 -0.71 -3.43
CA PRO A 197 -28.34 -0.40 -4.86
C PRO A 197 -29.55 0.47 -5.19
N LYS A 198 -29.42 1.31 -6.22
CA LYS A 198 -30.52 2.16 -6.69
C LYS A 198 -31.80 1.38 -6.97
N LYS A 199 -31.69 0.15 -7.50
CA LYS A 199 -32.84 -0.74 -7.78
C LYS A 199 -33.64 -1.11 -6.53
N LYS A 200 -32.99 -1.03 -5.33
CA LYS A 200 -33.63 -1.27 -4.03
C LYS A 200 -33.97 0.01 -3.27
N GLY A 201 -33.97 1.16 -3.95
CA GLY A 201 -34.28 2.46 -3.34
C GLY A 201 -33.11 3.13 -2.61
N GLY A 202 -31.90 2.57 -2.67
CA GLY A 202 -30.70 3.19 -2.10
C GLY A 202 -30.05 4.22 -3.04
N MET A 203 -29.01 4.87 -2.56
CA MET A 203 -28.21 5.82 -3.34
C MET A 203 -26.97 5.14 -3.98
N GLY A 204 -26.70 3.88 -3.62
CA GLY A 204 -25.54 3.12 -4.05
C GLY A 204 -24.23 3.72 -3.51
N PHE A 205 -24.24 4.23 -2.30
CA PHE A 205 -23.01 4.51 -1.57
C PHE A 205 -22.33 3.20 -1.19
N ARG A 206 -21.03 3.23 -0.95
CA ARG A 206 -20.28 2.06 -0.50
C ARG A 206 -20.27 2.04 1.02
N ASP A 207 -20.65 0.92 1.63
CA ASP A 207 -20.27 0.64 3.00
C ASP A 207 -18.78 0.33 3.02
N ILE A 208 -18.01 1.09 3.79
CA ILE A 208 -16.54 1.01 3.79
C ILE A 208 -16.05 -0.36 4.28
N ASN A 209 -16.72 -0.95 5.27
CA ASN A 209 -16.33 -2.26 5.80
C ASN A 209 -16.59 -3.38 4.78
N ALA A 210 -17.79 -3.44 4.21
CA ALA A 210 -18.14 -4.43 3.18
C ALA A 210 -17.26 -4.27 1.93
N PHE A 211 -16.98 -3.04 1.53
CA PHE A 211 -16.12 -2.77 0.38
C PHE A 211 -14.67 -3.16 0.63
N ASN A 212 -14.15 -2.98 1.84
CA ASN A 212 -12.82 -3.42 2.22
C ASN A 212 -12.69 -4.95 2.14
N ILE A 213 -13.67 -5.69 2.64
CA ILE A 213 -13.70 -7.17 2.52
C ILE A 213 -13.71 -7.58 1.05
N ALA A 214 -14.55 -6.96 0.22
CA ALA A 214 -14.62 -7.26 -1.21
C ALA A 214 -13.30 -6.99 -1.95
N MET A 215 -12.59 -5.92 -1.60
CA MET A 215 -11.27 -5.61 -2.19
C MET A 215 -10.22 -6.65 -1.80
N LEU A 216 -10.20 -7.09 -0.55
CA LEU A 216 -9.29 -8.14 -0.07
C LEU A 216 -9.64 -9.50 -0.68
N ALA A 217 -10.92 -9.85 -0.77
CA ALA A 217 -11.38 -11.06 -1.43
C ALA A 217 -10.94 -11.08 -2.91
N LYS A 218 -11.00 -9.94 -3.62
CA LYS A 218 -10.46 -9.81 -4.98
C LYS A 218 -8.95 -10.08 -5.04
N LEU A 219 -8.19 -9.61 -4.04
CA LEU A 219 -6.75 -9.87 -3.98
C LEU A 219 -6.46 -11.35 -3.68
N ALA A 220 -7.22 -11.99 -2.77
CA ALA A 220 -7.15 -13.42 -2.51
C ALA A 220 -7.50 -14.25 -3.76
N TRP A 221 -8.53 -13.85 -4.49
CA TRP A 221 -8.90 -14.45 -5.78
C TRP A 221 -7.75 -14.44 -6.80
N ARG A 222 -6.99 -13.34 -6.86
CA ARG A 222 -5.80 -13.27 -7.72
C ARG A 222 -4.71 -14.25 -7.30
N LEU A 223 -4.53 -14.52 -5.99
CA LEU A 223 -3.59 -15.53 -5.52
C LEU A 223 -4.01 -16.95 -5.95
N ILE A 224 -5.29 -17.22 -6.06
CA ILE A 224 -5.80 -18.53 -6.48
C ILE A 224 -5.60 -18.72 -8.00
N HIS A 225 -5.93 -17.70 -8.81
CA HIS A 225 -6.03 -17.82 -10.26
C HIS A 225 -4.79 -17.37 -11.04
N GLN A 226 -3.98 -16.45 -10.50
CA GLN A 226 -2.82 -15.88 -11.20
C GLN A 226 -1.49 -16.40 -10.64
N GLN A 227 -1.25 -17.70 -10.79
CA GLN A 227 -0.08 -18.39 -10.24
C GLN A 227 1.26 -17.94 -10.84
N ASN A 228 1.27 -17.35 -12.04
CA ASN A 228 2.49 -16.83 -12.68
C ASN A 228 2.88 -15.42 -12.19
N SER A 229 2.02 -14.74 -11.42
CA SER A 229 2.30 -13.39 -10.93
C SER A 229 3.44 -13.38 -9.91
N LEU A 230 4.24 -12.29 -9.90
CA LEU A 230 5.27 -12.10 -8.88
C LEU A 230 4.67 -12.15 -7.46
N PHE A 231 3.48 -11.57 -7.29
CA PHE A 231 2.74 -11.57 -6.03
C PHE A 231 2.47 -13.00 -5.54
N PHE A 232 1.95 -13.89 -6.39
CA PHE A 232 1.73 -15.29 -6.05
C PHE A 232 3.05 -15.99 -5.70
N ARG A 233 4.08 -15.85 -6.54
CA ARG A 233 5.38 -16.51 -6.34
C ARG A 233 6.00 -16.15 -4.99
N VAL A 234 6.02 -14.85 -4.64
CA VAL A 234 6.53 -14.36 -3.35
C VAL A 234 5.70 -14.89 -2.18
N TYR A 235 4.37 -14.84 -2.30
CA TYR A 235 3.47 -15.31 -1.26
C TYR A 235 3.54 -16.82 -1.06
N LYS A 236 3.59 -17.61 -2.15
CA LYS A 236 3.73 -19.07 -2.11
C LYS A 236 5.01 -19.46 -1.39
N THR A 237 6.14 -18.91 -1.82
CA THR A 237 7.45 -19.23 -1.22
C THR A 237 7.49 -18.94 0.28
N ARG A 238 6.83 -17.86 0.73
CA ARG A 238 6.91 -17.43 2.13
C ARG A 238 5.85 -18.08 3.02
N TYR A 239 4.63 -18.30 2.54
CA TYR A 239 3.50 -18.60 3.40
C TYR A 239 2.84 -19.95 3.18
N PHE A 240 3.02 -20.57 2.01
CA PHE A 240 2.44 -21.87 1.68
C PHE A 240 3.27 -22.67 0.67
N PRO A 241 4.56 -22.93 0.95
CA PRO A 241 5.49 -23.53 -0.03
C PRO A 241 5.04 -24.90 -0.54
N GLY A 242 4.43 -25.73 0.30
CA GLY A 242 4.02 -27.10 -0.04
C GLY A 242 2.51 -27.33 -0.20
N MET A 243 1.67 -26.28 -0.10
CA MET A 243 0.21 -26.44 -0.10
C MET A 243 -0.47 -25.36 -0.97
N SER A 244 -1.80 -25.40 -1.07
CA SER A 244 -2.58 -24.34 -1.72
C SER A 244 -2.81 -23.15 -0.77
N PHE A 245 -3.20 -21.99 -1.34
CA PHE A 245 -3.55 -20.82 -0.52
C PHE A 245 -4.71 -21.07 0.43
N LEU A 246 -5.69 -21.89 0.01
CA LEU A 246 -6.90 -22.18 0.79
C LEU A 246 -6.64 -23.12 1.97
N GLU A 247 -5.64 -23.98 1.85
CA GLU A 247 -5.23 -24.93 2.91
C GLU A 247 -4.25 -24.32 3.90
N ALA A 248 -3.72 -23.16 3.56
CA ALA A 248 -2.61 -22.56 4.30
C ALA A 248 -3.07 -21.85 5.58
N ASP A 249 -2.57 -22.31 6.70
CA ASP A 249 -2.74 -21.66 8.00
C ASP A 249 -2.06 -20.30 8.10
N LEU A 250 -2.46 -19.52 9.13
CA LEU A 250 -1.91 -18.20 9.37
C LEU A 250 -0.39 -18.20 9.60
N GLY A 251 0.13 -19.27 10.21
CA GLY A 251 1.55 -19.40 10.58
C GLY A 251 1.93 -18.60 11.83
N SER A 252 3.17 -18.76 12.30
CA SER A 252 3.67 -18.15 13.55
C SER A 252 3.95 -16.65 13.44
N ASN A 253 4.40 -16.16 12.28
CA ASN A 253 4.76 -14.75 12.09
C ASN A 253 4.16 -14.17 10.78
N PRO A 254 2.83 -14.06 10.69
CA PRO A 254 2.17 -13.57 9.50
C PRO A 254 2.29 -12.06 9.37
N SER A 255 2.53 -11.58 8.15
CA SER A 255 2.42 -10.14 7.84
C SER A 255 0.99 -9.65 8.02
N TYR A 256 0.82 -8.34 8.19
CA TYR A 256 -0.52 -7.75 8.30
C TYR A 256 -1.38 -8.01 7.05
N VAL A 257 -0.77 -7.96 5.87
CA VAL A 257 -1.46 -8.27 4.60
C VAL A 257 -1.95 -9.71 4.59
N ARG A 258 -1.13 -10.69 5.03
CA ARG A 258 -1.57 -12.09 5.11
C ARG A 258 -2.75 -12.27 6.06
N ARG A 259 -2.69 -11.66 7.25
CA ARG A 259 -3.83 -11.66 8.18
C ARG A 259 -5.09 -11.06 7.55
N SER A 260 -4.92 -9.98 6.80
CA SER A 260 -6.02 -9.31 6.10
C SER A 260 -6.68 -10.19 5.04
N LEU A 261 -5.87 -10.92 4.27
CA LEU A 261 -6.36 -11.81 3.22
C LEU A 261 -7.09 -13.04 3.74
N LEU A 262 -6.59 -13.65 4.83
CA LEU A 262 -7.23 -14.83 5.42
C LEU A 262 -8.49 -14.49 6.25
N GLN A 263 -8.75 -13.22 6.53
CA GLN A 263 -9.92 -12.73 7.24
C GLN A 263 -10.99 -12.13 6.30
N ALA A 264 -10.76 -12.13 5.01
CA ALA A 264 -11.69 -11.66 3.99
C ALA A 264 -12.51 -12.80 3.40
#